data_f5e3a5c8834d6dc495345649b31547b7
#
_entry.id   f5e3a5c8834d6dc495345649b31547b7
#
_cell.length_a   1.000
_cell.length_b   1.000
_cell.length_c   1.000
_cell.angle_alpha   90.00
_cell.angle_beta   90.00
_cell.angle_gamma   90.00
#
_symmetry.space_group_name_H-M   'P 1'
#
loop_
_entity.id
_entity.type
_entity.pdbx_description
1 polymer ?
#
loop_
_entity_poly.entity_id
_entity_poly.type
_entity_poly.pdbx_seq_one_letter_code
_entity_poly.pdbx_strand_id
1 'polypeptide(L)'
;MTKRTAAEDKARNEEVGLQLDQPTRQRVEQTLTRLGYDTGPADGAFDDQTRTAIRGFQKEWHFAETGYLDEVTFVRLLAIGIY
;
A
#
# COMPACT_ATOMS: atom_id res chain seq x y z
N MET A 1 18.55 -15.80 0.25
CA MET A 1 17.27 -15.52 0.91
C MET A 1 17.28 -14.12 1.48
N THR A 2 16.33 -13.33 1.09
CA THR A 2 16.29 -11.93 1.53
C THR A 2 15.68 -11.82 2.92
N LYS A 3 16.42 -11.23 3.84
CA LYS A 3 15.92 -11.01 5.19
C LYS A 3 14.97 -9.81 5.19
N ARG A 4 13.82 -9.97 5.84
CA ARG A 4 12.89 -8.88 6.03
C ARG A 4 13.47 -7.88 7.03
N THR A 5 13.34 -6.59 6.73
CA THR A 5 13.83 -5.55 7.65
C THR A 5 12.85 -5.34 8.81
N ALA A 6 13.33 -4.74 9.90
CA ALA A 6 12.45 -4.37 11.02
C ALA A 6 11.37 -3.39 10.58
N ALA A 7 11.68 -2.48 9.65
CA ALA A 7 10.71 -1.54 9.10
C ALA A 7 9.61 -2.27 8.33
N GLU A 8 9.98 -3.28 7.55
CA GLU A 8 9.02 -4.08 6.80
C GLU A 8 8.10 -4.87 7.74
N ASP A 9 8.66 -5.48 8.78
CA ASP A 9 7.88 -6.23 9.77
C ASP A 9 6.90 -5.31 10.50
N LYS A 10 7.34 -4.13 10.89
CA LYS A 10 6.48 -3.14 11.54
C LYS A 10 5.34 -2.72 10.61
N ALA A 11 5.65 -2.38 9.36
CA ALA A 11 4.66 -1.95 8.38
C ALA A 11 3.66 -3.07 8.10
N ARG A 12 4.13 -4.32 7.97
CA ARG A 12 3.26 -5.47 7.77
C ARG A 12 2.28 -5.64 8.94
N ASN A 13 2.78 -5.51 10.16
CA ASN A 13 1.95 -5.63 11.36
C ASN A 13 0.92 -4.50 11.42
N GLU A 14 1.28 -3.28 11.03
CA GLU A 14 0.34 -2.16 10.95
C GLU A 14 -0.73 -2.43 9.92
N GLU A 15 -0.37 -2.93 8.75
CA GLU A 15 -1.33 -3.28 7.71
C GLU A 15 -2.33 -4.32 8.20
N VAL A 16 -1.84 -5.37 8.87
CA VAL A 16 -2.71 -6.40 9.45
C VAL A 16 -3.65 -5.78 10.49
N GLY A 17 -3.13 -4.88 11.32
CA GLY A 17 -3.91 -4.20 12.35
C GLY A 17 -5.00 -3.30 11.81
N LEU A 18 -4.87 -2.82 10.58
CA LEU A 18 -5.89 -1.99 9.93
C LEU A 18 -7.15 -2.79 9.57
N GLN A 19 -7.04 -4.12 9.51
CA GLN A 19 -8.17 -5.02 9.21
C GLN A 19 -8.95 -4.58 7.97
N LEU A 20 -8.22 -4.33 6.89
CA LEU A 20 -8.79 -3.83 5.65
C LEU A 20 -9.69 -4.89 5.01
N ASP A 21 -10.94 -4.52 4.74
CA ASP A 21 -11.85 -5.38 3.99
C ASP A 21 -11.58 -5.28 2.49
N GLN A 22 -12.20 -6.14 1.71
CA GLN A 22 -11.98 -6.19 0.27
C GLN A 22 -12.32 -4.88 -0.44
N PRO A 23 -13.48 -4.24 -0.17
CA PRO A 23 -13.79 -2.96 -0.82
C PRO A 23 -12.77 -1.87 -0.52
N THR A 24 -12.23 -1.82 0.71
CA THR A 24 -11.22 -0.85 1.07
C THR A 24 -9.92 -1.10 0.33
N ARG A 25 -9.49 -2.36 0.22
CA ARG A 25 -8.30 -2.73 -0.55
C ARG A 25 -8.45 -2.39 -2.02
N GLN A 26 -9.62 -2.66 -2.59
CA GLN A 26 -9.92 -2.27 -3.98
C GLN A 26 -9.78 -0.77 -4.17
N ARG A 27 -10.25 0.01 -3.20
CA ARG A 27 -10.16 1.47 -3.25
C ARG A 27 -8.71 1.94 -3.21
N VAL A 28 -7.89 1.31 -2.38
CA VAL A 28 -6.44 1.58 -2.33
C VAL A 28 -5.81 1.33 -3.70
N GLU A 29 -6.10 0.18 -4.29
CA GLU A 29 -5.58 -0.18 -5.61
C GLU A 29 -6.04 0.80 -6.69
N GLN A 30 -7.30 1.18 -6.69
CA GLN A 30 -7.85 2.16 -7.63
C GLN A 30 -7.17 3.51 -7.47
N THR A 31 -6.93 3.95 -6.24
CA THR A 31 -6.27 5.22 -5.97
C THR A 31 -4.82 5.19 -6.47
N LEU A 32 -4.09 4.11 -6.19
CA LEU A 32 -2.73 3.93 -6.68
C LEU A 32 -2.67 3.97 -8.22
N THR A 33 -3.57 3.26 -8.87
CA THR A 33 -3.65 3.24 -10.33
C THR A 33 -3.93 4.62 -10.90
N ARG A 34 -4.82 5.37 -10.28
CA ARG A 34 -5.13 6.75 -10.68
C ARG A 34 -3.92 7.67 -10.55
N LEU A 35 -3.08 7.42 -9.58
CA LEU A 35 -1.86 8.20 -9.36
C LEU A 35 -0.71 7.77 -10.29
N GLY A 36 -0.92 6.74 -11.11
CA GLY A 36 0.08 6.27 -12.05
C GLY A 36 0.87 5.04 -11.58
N TYR A 37 0.49 4.45 -10.46
CA TYR A 37 1.13 3.23 -9.95
C TYR A 37 0.25 2.04 -10.29
N ASP A 38 0.67 1.26 -11.29
CA ASP A 38 -0.12 0.13 -11.79
C ASP A 38 -0.15 -1.02 -10.77
N THR A 39 -1.33 -1.33 -10.29
CA THR A 39 -1.55 -2.44 -9.37
C THR A 39 -2.11 -3.68 -10.05
N GLY A 40 -2.33 -3.61 -11.37
CA GLY A 40 -3.09 -4.64 -12.06
C GLY A 40 -4.57 -4.52 -11.73
N PRO A 41 -5.33 -5.61 -11.83
CA PRO A 41 -6.77 -5.57 -11.51
C PRO A 41 -7.01 -5.15 -10.06
N ALA A 42 -7.96 -4.24 -9.86
CA ALA A 42 -8.33 -3.80 -8.51
C ALA A 42 -9.31 -4.79 -7.90
N ASP A 43 -8.80 -5.94 -7.49
CA ASP A 43 -9.58 -7.06 -6.98
C ASP A 43 -9.55 -7.18 -5.44
N GLY A 44 -8.79 -6.31 -4.79
CA GLY A 44 -8.64 -6.33 -3.34
C GLY A 44 -7.54 -7.26 -2.85
N ALA A 45 -6.81 -7.88 -3.76
CA ALA A 45 -5.66 -8.72 -3.40
C ALA A 45 -4.38 -7.91 -3.54
N PHE A 46 -3.63 -7.78 -2.46
CA PHE A 46 -2.33 -7.08 -2.48
C PHE A 46 -1.24 -8.07 -2.91
N ASP A 47 -1.17 -8.32 -4.20
CA ASP A 47 -0.17 -9.20 -4.81
C ASP A 47 1.16 -8.44 -5.01
N ASP A 48 2.14 -9.10 -5.64
CA ASP A 48 3.46 -8.51 -5.84
C ASP A 48 3.41 -7.22 -6.63
N GLN A 49 2.53 -7.13 -7.62
CA GLN A 49 2.36 -5.92 -8.42
C GLN A 49 1.83 -4.77 -7.56
N THR A 50 0.86 -5.04 -6.72
CA THR A 50 0.33 -4.05 -5.78
C THR A 50 1.40 -3.62 -4.78
N ARG A 51 2.19 -4.57 -4.27
CA ARG A 51 3.29 -4.25 -3.35
C ARG A 51 4.32 -3.32 -3.99
N THR A 52 4.63 -3.56 -5.25
CA THR A 52 5.55 -2.69 -6.00
C THR A 52 4.95 -1.28 -6.17
N ALA A 53 3.66 -1.20 -6.45
CA ALA A 53 2.96 0.08 -6.56
C ALA A 53 3.00 0.85 -5.23
N ILE A 54 2.76 0.16 -4.12
CA ILE A 54 2.84 0.78 -2.78
C ILE A 54 4.24 1.31 -2.52
N ARG A 55 5.29 0.55 -2.86
CA ARG A 55 6.67 1.02 -2.69
C ARG A 55 6.93 2.28 -3.51
N GLY A 56 6.46 2.33 -4.75
CA GLY A 56 6.61 3.50 -5.61
C GLY A 56 5.96 4.73 -5.00
N PHE A 57 4.76 4.57 -4.46
CA PHE A 57 4.06 5.64 -3.76
C PHE A 57 4.84 6.10 -2.53
N GLN A 58 5.29 5.15 -1.72
CA GLN A 58 6.06 5.45 -0.51
C GLN A 58 7.33 6.22 -0.83
N LYS A 59 8.03 5.82 -1.89
CA LYS A 59 9.25 6.49 -2.35
C LYS A 59 8.95 7.95 -2.73
N GLU A 60 7.90 8.16 -3.49
CA GLU A 60 7.51 9.50 -3.96
C GLU A 60 7.19 10.44 -2.79
N TRP A 61 6.59 9.91 -1.74
CA TRP A 61 6.21 10.68 -0.56
C TRP A 61 7.25 10.64 0.56
N HIS A 62 8.43 10.06 0.28
CA HIS A 62 9.53 9.95 1.24
C HIS A 62 9.15 9.17 2.51
N PHE A 63 8.26 8.20 2.35
CA PHE A 63 7.96 7.24 3.41
C PHE A 63 8.90 6.04 3.32
N ALA A 64 8.97 5.22 4.37
CA ALA A 64 9.73 3.98 4.31
C ALA A 64 9.18 3.07 3.20
N GLU A 65 10.06 2.59 2.32
CA GLU A 65 9.67 1.80 1.13
C GLU A 65 9.51 0.33 1.48
N THR A 66 8.46 0.01 2.21
CA THR A 66 8.22 -1.35 2.71
C THR A 66 7.38 -2.21 1.78
N GLY A 67 6.54 -1.58 0.96
CA GLY A 67 5.57 -2.29 0.14
C GLY A 67 4.34 -2.73 0.90
N TYR A 68 4.27 -2.47 2.20
CA TYR A 68 3.11 -2.76 3.02
C TYR A 68 2.36 -1.46 3.34
N LEU A 69 1.05 -1.58 3.49
CA LEU A 69 0.20 -0.43 3.76
C LEU A 69 0.22 -0.13 5.26
N ASP A 70 1.24 0.60 5.70
CA ASP A 70 1.28 1.05 7.08
C ASP A 70 0.30 2.20 7.28
N GLU A 71 0.15 2.63 8.53
CA GLU A 71 -0.85 3.64 8.88
C GLU A 71 -0.62 4.96 8.12
N VAL A 72 0.62 5.44 8.08
CA VAL A 72 0.92 6.72 7.42
C VAL A 72 0.65 6.66 5.92
N THR A 73 0.99 5.55 5.27
CA THR A 73 0.73 5.34 3.86
C THR A 73 -0.77 5.27 3.58
N PHE A 74 -1.50 4.51 4.40
CA PHE A 74 -2.94 4.35 4.26
C PHE A 74 -3.67 5.68 4.44
N VAL A 75 -3.34 6.44 5.48
CA VAL A 75 -3.96 7.74 5.74
C VAL A 75 -3.73 8.69 4.58
N ARG A 76 -2.51 8.70 4.03
CA ARG A 76 -2.20 9.57 2.88
C ARG A 76 -3.00 9.17 1.64
N LEU A 77 -3.10 7.89 1.37
CA LEU A 77 -3.89 7.39 0.25
C LEU A 77 -5.36 7.72 0.40
N LEU A 78 -5.90 7.59 1.61
CA LEU A 78 -7.30 7.98 1.88
C LEU A 78 -7.51 9.46 1.62
N ALA A 79 -6.61 10.31 2.07
CA ALA A 79 -6.72 11.76 1.89
C ALA A 79 -6.72 12.12 0.40
N ILE A 80 -5.89 11.46 -0.41
CA ILE A 80 -5.82 11.67 -1.85
C ILE A 80 -7.05 11.10 -2.54
N GLY A 81 -7.47 9.91 -2.13
CA GLY A 81 -8.56 9.17 -2.75
C GLY A 81 -9.95 9.74 -2.53
N ILE A 82 -10.12 10.62 -1.55
CA ILE A 82 -11.40 11.26 -1.27
C ILE A 82 -11.74 12.31 -2.35
N TYR A 83 -10.72 12.84 -2.96
CA TYR A 83 -10.87 13.87 -4.01
C TYR A 83 -10.74 13.24 -5.42
#